data_be675b511d42db53b25daadf77af7b6e
#
_entry.id   be675b511d42db53b25daadf77af7b6e
#
_cell.length_a   1.000
_cell.length_b   1.000
_cell.length_c   1.000
_cell.angle_alpha   90.00
_cell.angle_beta   90.00
_cell.angle_gamma   90.00
#
_symmetry.space_group_name_H-M   'P 1'
#
loop_
_entity.id
_entity.type
_entity.pdbx_description
1 polymer ?
#
loop_
_entity_poly.entity_id
_entity_poly.type
_entity_poly.pdbx_seq_one_letter_code
_entity_poly.pdbx_strand_id
1 'polypeptide(L)'
;KARQEKIAKKPLGILAVVSGKGWENIYTMLGCDVVSGGQSMNPSVQEFSDAMEDGHYEKYIILPNNKNIILAAKQLKKWVGDKVTIVESKDPMQGLAAAMAFSKDASTEENAAAMTESLGEITTGMVTTAVRDSKIGDTIIHNDDFMAMAPDH
;
A
#
# COMPACT_ATOMS: atom_id res chain seq x y z
N LYS A 1 -22.43 8.52 -29.18
CA LYS A 1 -21.23 8.56 -28.29
C LYS A 1 -21.72 8.94 -26.90
N ALA A 2 -21.89 7.97 -26.01
CA ALA A 2 -22.22 8.23 -24.62
C ALA A 2 -21.08 9.07 -24.01
N ARG A 3 -21.41 10.29 -23.58
CA ARG A 3 -20.56 11.16 -22.78
C ARG A 3 -20.47 10.46 -21.42
N GLN A 4 -19.37 9.79 -21.12
CA GLN A 4 -19.10 9.34 -19.75
C GLN A 4 -19.13 10.60 -18.90
N GLU A 5 -20.16 10.75 -18.05
CA GLU A 5 -20.18 11.77 -17.02
C GLU A 5 -18.97 11.52 -16.14
N LYS A 6 -18.01 12.46 -16.20
CA LYS A 6 -16.84 12.44 -15.33
C LYS A 6 -17.37 12.62 -13.90
N ILE A 7 -17.41 11.53 -13.14
CA ILE A 7 -17.79 11.58 -11.73
C ILE A 7 -16.87 12.59 -11.04
N ALA A 8 -17.45 13.56 -10.34
CA ALA A 8 -16.68 14.57 -9.62
C ALA A 8 -15.78 13.88 -8.59
N LYS A 9 -14.46 14.08 -8.71
CA LYS A 9 -13.48 13.50 -7.78
C LYS A 9 -13.58 14.18 -6.41
N LYS A 10 -13.39 13.40 -5.36
CA LYS A 10 -13.28 13.89 -3.98
C LYS A 10 -11.88 14.49 -3.76
N PRO A 11 -11.72 15.45 -2.81
CA PRO A 11 -10.46 16.18 -2.67
C PRO A 11 -9.25 15.33 -2.32
N LEU A 12 -9.40 14.37 -1.40
CA LEU A 12 -8.31 13.55 -0.86
C LEU A 12 -8.77 12.12 -0.60
N GLY A 13 -7.95 11.16 -0.92
CA GLY A 13 -8.17 9.76 -0.60
C GLY A 13 -6.89 8.96 -0.51
N ILE A 14 -7.03 7.66 -0.37
CA ILE A 14 -5.93 6.71 -0.22
C ILE A 14 -5.81 5.89 -1.50
N LEU A 15 -4.57 5.70 -1.97
CA LEU A 15 -4.21 4.72 -2.98
C LEU A 15 -3.30 3.66 -2.34
N ALA A 16 -3.79 2.43 -2.23
CA ALA A 16 -3.06 1.35 -1.60
C ALA A 16 -2.56 0.33 -2.63
N VAL A 17 -1.31 -0.10 -2.48
CA VAL A 17 -0.77 -1.21 -3.24
C VAL A 17 -1.06 -2.50 -2.49
N VAL A 18 -1.73 -3.43 -3.15
CA VAL A 18 -2.10 -4.72 -2.56
C VAL A 18 -1.96 -5.84 -3.58
N SER A 19 -1.88 -7.07 -3.11
CA SER A 19 -1.85 -8.25 -3.96
C SER A 19 -2.85 -9.29 -3.43
N GLY A 20 -3.69 -9.74 -4.33
CA GLY A 20 -4.73 -10.72 -4.04
C GLY A 20 -6.09 -10.11 -3.70
N LYS A 21 -7.11 -10.81 -4.16
CA LYS A 21 -8.50 -10.36 -4.14
C LYS A 21 -9.03 -10.03 -2.74
N GLY A 22 -8.56 -10.76 -1.73
CA GLY A 22 -8.96 -10.53 -0.33
C GLY A 22 -8.52 -9.15 0.15
N TRP A 23 -7.28 -8.77 -0.09
CA TRP A 23 -6.75 -7.46 0.27
C TRP A 23 -7.40 -6.34 -0.55
N GLU A 24 -7.58 -6.53 -1.85
CA GLU A 24 -8.29 -5.57 -2.70
C GLU A 24 -9.68 -5.26 -2.13
N ASN A 25 -10.43 -6.28 -1.76
CA ASN A 25 -11.77 -6.12 -1.18
C ASN A 25 -11.74 -5.34 0.14
N ILE A 26 -10.81 -5.67 1.05
CA ILE A 26 -10.69 -4.99 2.36
C ILE A 26 -10.41 -3.50 2.16
N TYR A 27 -9.41 -3.15 1.35
CA TYR A 27 -9.07 -1.74 1.12
C TYR A 27 -10.16 -0.98 0.38
N THR A 28 -10.81 -1.61 -0.59
CA THR A 28 -11.95 -1.00 -1.31
C THR A 28 -13.12 -0.74 -0.36
N MET A 29 -13.41 -1.64 0.56
CA MET A 29 -14.46 -1.44 1.59
C MET A 29 -14.16 -0.27 2.52
N LEU A 30 -12.89 0.06 2.75
CA LEU A 30 -12.47 1.25 3.50
C LEU A 30 -12.51 2.55 2.66
N GLY A 31 -12.91 2.46 1.40
CA GLY A 31 -12.97 3.61 0.49
C GLY A 31 -11.64 3.96 -0.17
N CYS A 32 -10.65 3.08 -0.11
CA CYS A 32 -9.39 3.26 -0.81
C CYS A 32 -9.52 2.89 -2.30
N ASP A 33 -8.82 3.62 -3.16
CA ASP A 33 -8.47 3.11 -4.48
C ASP A 33 -7.29 2.15 -4.33
N VAL A 34 -7.19 1.17 -5.21
CA VAL A 34 -6.15 0.13 -5.11
C VAL A 34 -5.38 -0.02 -6.40
N VAL A 35 -4.08 -0.30 -6.27
CA VAL A 35 -3.21 -0.76 -7.37
C VAL A 35 -2.83 -2.20 -7.08
N SER A 36 -3.10 -3.09 -8.02
CA SER A 36 -2.64 -4.46 -7.90
C SER A 36 -1.13 -4.53 -8.17
N GLY A 37 -0.38 -4.98 -7.17
CA GLY A 37 1.07 -5.19 -7.31
C GLY A 37 1.43 -6.36 -8.25
N GLY A 38 0.44 -7.11 -8.72
CA GLY A 38 0.64 -8.31 -9.53
C GLY A 38 1.49 -9.36 -8.81
N GLN A 39 1.99 -10.35 -9.56
CA GLN A 39 2.88 -11.38 -9.01
C GLN A 39 4.26 -10.82 -8.63
N SER A 40 4.71 -9.78 -9.31
CA SER A 40 6.00 -9.14 -9.04
C SER A 40 5.98 -8.22 -7.81
N MET A 41 4.79 -7.87 -7.31
CA MET A 41 4.61 -6.91 -6.21
C MET A 41 5.33 -5.57 -6.44
N ASN A 42 5.49 -5.16 -7.69
CA ASN A 42 6.26 -3.96 -8.07
C ASN A 42 5.57 -3.20 -9.20
N PRO A 43 4.48 -2.44 -8.88
CA PRO A 43 3.80 -1.62 -9.87
C PRO A 43 4.74 -0.55 -10.42
N SER A 44 4.65 -0.32 -11.72
CA SER A 44 5.37 0.75 -12.40
C SER A 44 4.79 2.13 -12.04
N VAL A 45 5.58 3.18 -12.26
CA VAL A 45 5.11 4.57 -12.10
C VAL A 45 3.90 4.86 -12.99
N GLN A 46 3.82 4.22 -14.17
CA GLN A 46 2.68 4.36 -15.06
C GLN A 46 1.40 3.75 -14.49
N GLU A 47 1.48 2.57 -13.88
CA GLU A 47 0.33 1.93 -13.23
C GLU A 47 -0.22 2.76 -12.07
N PHE A 48 0.65 3.43 -11.30
CA PHE A 48 0.22 4.41 -10.32
C PHE A 48 -0.51 5.60 -10.95
N SER A 49 0.06 6.15 -12.03
CA SER A 49 -0.54 7.30 -12.74
C SER A 49 -1.92 6.95 -13.29
N ASP A 50 -2.05 5.80 -13.94
CA ASP A 50 -3.30 5.32 -14.51
C ASP A 50 -4.35 5.12 -13.40
N ALA A 51 -3.98 4.51 -12.28
CA ALA A 51 -4.86 4.32 -11.13
C ALA A 51 -5.32 5.64 -10.51
N MET A 52 -4.47 6.67 -10.52
CA MET A 52 -4.85 8.00 -10.04
C MET A 52 -5.77 8.72 -11.03
N GLU A 53 -5.58 8.54 -12.33
CA GLU A 53 -6.45 9.13 -13.36
C GLU A 53 -7.85 8.53 -13.33
N ASP A 54 -7.93 7.21 -13.23
CA ASP A 54 -9.18 6.45 -13.19
C ASP A 54 -9.86 6.48 -11.81
N GLY A 55 -9.12 6.88 -10.78
CA GLY A 55 -9.55 6.82 -9.39
C GLY A 55 -10.52 7.94 -8.99
N HIS A 56 -10.95 7.88 -7.74
CA HIS A 56 -12.06 8.68 -7.20
C HIS A 56 -11.61 9.99 -6.54
N TYR A 57 -10.30 10.29 -6.48
CA TYR A 57 -9.77 11.41 -5.71
C TYR A 57 -8.85 12.31 -6.55
N GLU A 58 -8.76 13.58 -6.16
CA GLU A 58 -7.87 14.56 -6.80
C GLU A 58 -6.43 14.45 -6.28
N LYS A 59 -6.30 14.20 -4.97
CA LYS A 59 -5.03 13.98 -4.28
C LYS A 59 -5.04 12.63 -3.58
N TYR A 60 -3.87 12.05 -3.45
CA TYR A 60 -3.72 10.73 -2.86
C TYR A 60 -2.65 10.68 -1.78
N ILE A 61 -2.98 9.98 -0.69
CA ILE A 61 -1.98 9.41 0.22
C ILE A 61 -1.72 7.98 -0.23
N ILE A 62 -0.48 7.68 -0.61
CA ILE A 62 -0.09 6.35 -1.09
C ILE A 62 0.38 5.49 0.07
N LEU A 63 -0.17 4.29 0.17
CA LEU A 63 0.25 3.21 1.04
C LEU A 63 0.95 2.14 0.19
N PRO A 64 2.29 2.12 0.15
CA PRO A 64 3.03 1.17 -0.67
C PRO A 64 2.88 -0.28 -0.21
N ASN A 65 2.72 -0.52 1.09
CA ASN A 65 2.54 -1.84 1.71
C ASN A 65 3.66 -2.85 1.39
N ASN A 66 4.80 -2.36 0.96
CA ASN A 66 5.99 -3.15 0.65
C ASN A 66 7.23 -2.26 0.61
N LYS A 67 8.30 -2.68 1.28
CA LYS A 67 9.58 -1.93 1.32
C LYS A 67 10.13 -1.61 -0.08
N ASN A 68 9.98 -2.53 -1.02
CA ASN A 68 10.49 -2.38 -2.39
C ASN A 68 9.69 -1.33 -3.20
N ILE A 69 8.41 -1.15 -2.88
CA ILE A 69 7.51 -0.23 -3.59
C ILE A 69 7.67 1.21 -3.10
N ILE A 70 8.15 1.42 -1.88
CA ILE A 70 8.35 2.77 -1.32
C ILE A 70 9.20 3.64 -2.25
N LEU A 71 10.25 3.07 -2.85
CA LEU A 71 11.12 3.81 -3.78
C LEU A 71 10.37 4.24 -5.04
N ALA A 72 9.58 3.34 -5.64
CA ALA A 72 8.76 3.66 -6.81
C ALA A 72 7.71 4.73 -6.51
N ALA A 73 7.06 4.65 -5.36
CA ALA A 73 6.13 5.68 -4.90
C ALA A 73 6.82 7.05 -4.70
N LYS A 74 8.05 7.07 -4.15
CA LYS A 74 8.84 8.30 -4.03
C LYS A 74 9.24 8.88 -5.40
N GLN A 75 9.51 8.04 -6.39
CA GLN A 75 9.76 8.50 -7.76
C GLN A 75 8.51 9.12 -8.38
N LEU A 76 7.34 8.48 -8.21
CA LEU A 76 6.08 9.05 -8.65
C LEU A 76 5.85 10.45 -8.06
N LYS A 77 6.08 10.63 -6.74
CA LYS A 77 5.94 11.93 -6.08
C LYS A 77 6.80 13.01 -6.71
N LYS A 78 8.00 12.70 -7.18
CA LYS A 78 8.86 13.67 -7.89
C LYS A 78 8.25 14.15 -9.20
N TRP A 79 7.43 13.32 -9.85
CA TRP A 79 6.80 13.66 -11.13
C TRP A 79 5.49 14.41 -10.96
N VAL A 80 4.67 13.99 -9.99
CA VAL A 80 3.31 14.52 -9.82
C VAL A 80 3.19 15.57 -8.70
N GLY A 81 4.27 15.79 -7.94
CA GLY A 81 4.36 16.85 -6.92
C GLY A 81 3.36 16.68 -5.78
N ASP A 82 2.64 17.75 -5.48
CA ASP A 82 1.73 17.84 -4.33
C ASP A 82 0.44 17.01 -4.47
N LYS A 83 0.24 16.35 -5.61
CA LYS A 83 -0.89 15.44 -5.79
C LYS A 83 -0.73 14.15 -4.98
N VAL A 84 0.48 13.84 -4.54
CA VAL A 84 0.82 12.61 -3.84
C VAL A 84 1.57 12.89 -2.56
N THR A 85 1.13 12.26 -1.48
CA THR A 85 1.85 12.12 -0.21
C THR A 85 2.06 10.64 0.09
N ILE A 86 3.19 10.27 0.66
CA ILE A 86 3.53 8.86 0.90
C ILE A 86 3.59 8.61 2.39
N VAL A 87 2.85 7.59 2.83
CA VAL A 87 2.96 6.99 4.18
C VAL A 87 3.63 5.64 4.01
N GLU A 88 4.84 5.48 4.51
CA GLU A 88 5.78 4.40 4.19
C GLU A 88 5.41 3.06 4.88
N SER A 89 4.19 2.57 4.63
CA SER A 89 3.77 1.25 5.09
C SER A 89 4.60 0.14 4.43
N LYS A 90 5.06 -0.81 5.24
CA LYS A 90 6.00 -1.88 4.81
C LYS A 90 5.31 -3.21 4.52
N ASP A 91 4.07 -3.33 4.92
CA ASP A 91 3.22 -4.50 4.69
C ASP A 91 1.73 -4.10 4.71
N PRO A 92 0.81 -4.96 4.22
CA PRO A 92 -0.61 -4.64 4.15
C PRO A 92 -1.28 -4.41 5.51
N MET A 93 -0.79 -4.99 6.60
CA MET A 93 -1.36 -4.79 7.94
C MET A 93 -1.04 -3.40 8.47
N GLN A 94 0.20 -2.93 8.29
CA GLN A 94 0.57 -1.55 8.59
C GLN A 94 -0.26 -0.57 7.76
N GLY A 95 -0.40 -0.82 6.46
CA GLY A 95 -1.23 0.00 5.60
C GLY A 95 -2.70 0.01 6.02
N LEU A 96 -3.23 -1.12 6.50
CA LEU A 96 -4.59 -1.20 7.03
C LEU A 96 -4.77 -0.30 8.26
N ALA A 97 -3.85 -0.37 9.22
CA ALA A 97 -3.87 0.52 10.39
C ALA A 97 -3.81 2.00 9.98
N ALA A 98 -2.93 2.33 9.04
CA ALA A 98 -2.84 3.69 8.48
C ALA A 98 -4.15 4.12 7.80
N ALA A 99 -4.77 3.25 7.00
CA ALA A 99 -6.05 3.54 6.35
C ALA A 99 -7.18 3.78 7.35
N MET A 100 -7.17 3.07 8.48
CA MET A 100 -8.15 3.27 9.57
C MET A 100 -7.94 4.58 10.33
N ALA A 101 -6.73 5.12 10.34
CA ALA A 101 -6.42 6.41 10.95
C ALA A 101 -6.76 7.61 10.05
N PHE A 102 -7.15 7.37 8.80
CA PHE A 102 -7.52 8.42 7.86
C PHE A 102 -8.84 9.09 8.22
N SER A 103 -8.87 10.43 8.18
CA SER A 103 -10.08 11.23 8.35
C SER A 103 -10.33 12.09 7.10
N LYS A 104 -11.54 11.99 6.55
CA LYS A 104 -11.96 12.81 5.40
C LYS A 104 -12.06 14.32 5.72
N ASP A 105 -12.14 14.67 7.00
CA ASP A 105 -12.31 16.04 7.47
C ASP A 105 -10.96 16.70 7.87
N ALA A 106 -9.87 15.93 7.87
CA ALA A 106 -8.52 16.41 8.17
C ALA A 106 -7.75 16.80 6.90
N SER A 107 -6.78 17.68 7.05
CA SER A 107 -5.86 18.04 5.96
C SER A 107 -4.98 16.87 5.51
N THR A 108 -4.29 17.04 4.39
CA THR A 108 -3.32 16.02 3.91
C THR A 108 -2.19 15.81 4.92
N GLU A 109 -1.70 16.89 5.52
CA GLU A 109 -0.61 16.88 6.49
C GLU A 109 -1.02 16.20 7.80
N GLU A 110 -2.20 16.51 8.33
CA GLU A 110 -2.75 15.88 9.53
C GLU A 110 -2.98 14.38 9.31
N ASN A 111 -3.55 14.01 8.17
CA ASN A 111 -3.73 12.60 7.81
C ASN A 111 -2.39 11.87 7.68
N ALA A 112 -1.41 12.46 6.98
CA ALA A 112 -0.10 11.84 6.82
C ALA A 112 0.60 11.63 8.18
N ALA A 113 0.47 12.57 9.11
CA ALA A 113 1.03 12.45 10.46
C ALA A 113 0.35 11.32 11.26
N ALA A 114 -0.99 11.33 11.35
CA ALA A 114 -1.75 10.30 12.07
C ALA A 114 -1.54 8.90 11.50
N MET A 115 -1.57 8.79 10.17
CA MET A 115 -1.33 7.52 9.47
C MET A 115 0.10 7.01 9.68
N THR A 116 1.09 7.90 9.69
CA THR A 116 2.49 7.51 9.95
C THR A 116 2.69 7.05 11.38
N GLU A 117 2.06 7.72 12.35
CA GLU A 117 2.10 7.32 13.77
C GLU A 117 1.54 5.91 13.96
N SER A 118 0.40 5.60 13.32
CA SER A 118 -0.23 4.28 13.40
C SER A 118 0.63 3.13 12.90
N LEU A 119 1.60 3.39 12.00
CA LEU A 119 2.54 2.35 11.55
C LEU A 119 3.40 1.82 12.68
N GLY A 120 3.78 2.68 13.64
CA GLY A 120 4.60 2.32 14.80
C GLY A 120 3.86 1.51 15.85
N GLU A 121 2.54 1.52 15.84
CA GLU A 121 1.69 0.81 16.79
C GLU A 121 1.44 -0.66 16.41
N ILE A 122 1.78 -1.04 15.17
CA ILE A 122 1.52 -2.37 14.63
C ILE A 122 2.80 -3.19 14.52
N THR A 123 2.78 -4.36 15.14
CA THR A 123 3.78 -5.42 14.93
C THR A 123 3.18 -6.49 14.05
N THR A 124 3.77 -6.73 12.89
CA THR A 124 3.27 -7.69 11.90
C THR A 124 4.11 -8.97 11.93
N GLY A 125 3.45 -10.11 12.09
CA GLY A 125 4.05 -11.42 11.86
C GLY A 125 3.59 -12.01 10.51
N MET A 126 4.42 -12.84 9.90
CA MET A 126 4.10 -13.53 8.65
C MET A 126 4.38 -15.02 8.79
N VAL A 127 3.46 -15.83 8.28
CA VAL A 127 3.68 -17.29 8.13
C VAL A 127 3.63 -17.61 6.65
N THR A 128 4.63 -18.31 6.18
CA THR A 128 4.74 -18.73 4.77
C THR A 128 5.37 -20.11 4.67
N THR A 129 5.40 -20.67 3.48
CA THR A 129 6.11 -21.92 3.18
C THR A 129 7.39 -21.64 2.42
N ALA A 130 8.45 -22.40 2.71
CA ALA A 130 9.70 -22.33 1.99
C ALA A 130 9.52 -22.86 0.56
N VAL A 131 9.97 -22.11 -0.43
CA VAL A 131 9.90 -22.51 -1.85
C VAL A 131 11.18 -23.21 -2.34
N ARG A 132 12.15 -23.38 -1.47
CA ARG A 132 13.42 -24.05 -1.73
C ARG A 132 14.16 -24.36 -0.41
N ASP A 133 15.09 -25.27 -0.47
CA ASP A 133 16.02 -25.49 0.62
C ASP A 133 16.93 -24.28 0.85
N SER A 134 17.10 -23.91 2.09
CA SER A 134 17.95 -22.76 2.47
C SER A 134 18.49 -22.95 3.89
N LYS A 135 19.43 -22.08 4.29
CA LYS A 135 19.94 -22.02 5.65
C LYS A 135 19.93 -20.58 6.14
N ILE A 136 19.36 -20.37 7.33
CA ILE A 136 19.33 -19.07 8.00
C ILE A 136 20.01 -19.24 9.36
N GLY A 137 21.19 -18.62 9.54
CA GLY A 137 22.02 -18.90 10.73
C GLY A 137 22.38 -20.38 10.81
N ASP A 138 22.03 -21.03 11.92
CA ASP A 138 22.25 -22.47 12.14
C ASP A 138 21.03 -23.34 11.79
N THR A 139 19.92 -22.72 11.40
CA THR A 139 18.69 -23.42 11.06
C THR A 139 18.66 -23.80 9.59
N ILE A 140 18.49 -25.11 9.32
CA ILE A 140 18.27 -25.64 7.98
C ILE A 140 16.76 -25.61 7.71
N ILE A 141 16.38 -25.07 6.55
CA ILE A 141 15.01 -24.94 6.08
C ILE A 141 14.90 -25.79 4.81
N HIS A 142 13.96 -26.71 4.80
CA HIS A 142 13.66 -27.53 3.62
C HIS A 142 12.51 -26.92 2.81
N ASN A 143 12.47 -27.25 1.53
CA ASN A 143 11.34 -26.90 0.68
C ASN A 143 10.02 -27.38 1.33
N ASP A 144 8.98 -26.55 1.26
CA ASP A 144 7.67 -26.75 1.88
C ASP A 144 7.59 -26.66 3.42
N ASP A 145 8.72 -26.41 4.11
CA ASP A 145 8.67 -26.12 5.55
C ASP A 145 7.87 -24.82 5.82
N PHE A 146 7.10 -24.84 6.90
CA PHE A 146 6.46 -23.62 7.40
C PHE A 146 7.47 -22.74 8.10
N MET A 147 7.46 -21.45 7.71
CA MET A 147 8.30 -20.43 8.32
C MET A 147 7.43 -19.33 8.94
N ALA A 148 7.68 -19.00 10.20
CA ALA A 148 7.15 -17.81 10.84
C ALA A 148 8.23 -16.74 10.88
N MET A 149 7.91 -15.56 10.41
CA MET A 149 8.78 -14.40 10.44
C MET A 149 8.12 -13.30 11.26
N ALA A 150 8.88 -12.74 12.19
CA ALA A 150 8.52 -11.53 12.91
C ALA A 150 9.47 -10.41 12.49
N PRO A 151 9.07 -9.13 12.54
CA PRO A 151 9.97 -8.04 12.32
C PRO A 151 11.07 -8.04 13.38
N ASP A 152 12.29 -7.74 12.97
CA ASP A 152 13.38 -7.50 13.91
C ASP A 152 13.05 -6.28 14.76
N HIS A 153 13.17 -6.45 16.07
CA HIS A 153 13.03 -5.37 17.06
C HIS A 153 14.35 -4.62 17.21
#